data_20e5c5ba9078cd30729ca0f289796d49
#
_entry.id   20e5c5ba9078cd30729ca0f289796d49
#
_cell.length_a   1.000
_cell.length_b   1.000
_cell.length_c   1.000
_cell.angle_alpha   90.00
_cell.angle_beta   90.00
_cell.angle_gamma   90.00
#
_symmetry.space_group_name_H-M   'P 1'
#
loop_
_entity.id
_entity.type
_entity.pdbx_description
1 polymer ?
#
loop_
_entity_poly.entity_id
_entity_poly.type
_entity_poly.pdbx_seq_one_letter_code
_entity_poly.pdbx_strand_id
1 'polypeptide(L)'
;MDHFIDAAVEQFAHDHTEPETDLYRRLREETYRVMSSPQMQVGVIEGRFLKMLVRLIGARNILEIGMFTGYSTLMMAEALPTDGRLFTCEIDSKAEAIARRYFAESPHGHKITIRMGPALETVKTLSGPLDLVFIDADKVNYSNYYEACFPLVKPGGLIIGDNVLWSGRVIDPRDDNDHAIVAFNRLVQSDPRVENVCLTVRDGIMLAWKRP
;
A
#
# COMPACT_ATOMS: atom_id res chain seq x y z
N MET A 1 5.05 11.74 -12.38
CA MET A 1 6.08 11.27 -11.43
C MET A 1 7.41 11.37 -12.13
N ASP A 2 8.36 12.04 -11.53
CA ASP A 2 9.73 12.01 -12.04
C ASP A 2 10.30 10.63 -11.74
N HIS A 3 10.81 9.94 -12.76
CA HIS A 3 11.37 8.61 -12.61
C HIS A 3 12.79 8.73 -12.03
N PHE A 4 13.03 8.12 -10.87
CA PHE A 4 14.39 8.02 -10.28
C PHE A 4 15.29 7.04 -11.04
N ILE A 5 14.69 6.24 -11.93
CA ILE A 5 15.37 5.23 -12.74
C ILE A 5 15.09 5.54 -14.21
N ASP A 6 16.07 5.31 -15.07
CA ASP A 6 15.91 5.43 -16.51
C ASP A 6 14.71 4.60 -17.01
N ALA A 7 13.86 5.20 -17.84
CA ALA A 7 12.63 4.57 -18.31
C ALA A 7 12.85 3.24 -19.04
N ALA A 8 13.99 3.08 -19.74
CA ALA A 8 14.32 1.82 -20.41
C ALA A 8 14.69 0.73 -19.39
N VAL A 9 15.33 1.11 -18.28
CA VAL A 9 15.64 0.18 -17.19
C VAL A 9 14.37 -0.22 -16.45
N GLU A 10 13.45 0.72 -16.22
CA GLU A 10 12.15 0.42 -15.62
C GLU A 10 11.31 -0.52 -16.52
N GLN A 11 11.29 -0.26 -17.84
CA GLN A 11 10.63 -1.14 -18.81
C GLN A 11 11.26 -2.54 -18.82
N PHE A 12 12.59 -2.63 -18.77
CA PHE A 12 13.28 -3.92 -18.68
C PHE A 12 12.87 -4.69 -17.41
N ALA A 13 12.81 -4.02 -16.26
CA ALA A 13 12.35 -4.64 -15.02
C ALA A 13 10.88 -5.11 -15.12
N HIS A 14 10.02 -4.31 -15.74
CA HIS A 14 8.63 -4.67 -16.00
C HIS A 14 8.53 -5.94 -16.88
N ASP A 15 9.29 -6.01 -17.96
CA ASP A 15 9.28 -7.14 -18.91
C ASP A 15 9.85 -8.44 -18.29
N HIS A 16 10.62 -8.31 -17.20
CA HIS A 16 11.19 -9.43 -16.44
C HIS A 16 10.44 -9.69 -15.12
N THR A 17 9.29 -9.05 -14.93
CA THR A 17 8.38 -9.29 -13.81
C THR A 17 7.21 -10.14 -14.28
N GLU A 18 6.67 -11.01 -13.41
CA GLU A 18 5.50 -11.83 -13.72
C GLU A 18 4.36 -10.96 -14.29
N PRO A 19 3.84 -11.28 -15.50
CA PRO A 19 2.86 -10.45 -16.19
C PRO A 19 1.52 -10.39 -15.42
N GLU A 20 0.76 -9.31 -15.67
CA GLU A 20 -0.61 -9.19 -15.19
C GLU A 20 -1.50 -10.29 -15.76
N THR A 21 -2.40 -10.81 -14.92
CA THR A 21 -3.54 -11.59 -15.43
C THR A 21 -4.56 -10.65 -16.08
N ASP A 22 -5.51 -11.23 -16.83
CA ASP A 22 -6.58 -10.45 -17.48
C ASP A 22 -7.37 -9.59 -16.49
N LEU A 23 -7.64 -10.09 -15.29
CA LEU A 23 -8.36 -9.35 -14.25
C LEU A 23 -7.63 -8.04 -13.88
N TYR A 24 -6.33 -8.11 -13.59
CA TYR A 24 -5.53 -6.94 -13.21
C TYR A 24 -5.37 -5.95 -14.37
N ARG A 25 -5.15 -6.46 -15.58
CA ARG A 25 -5.06 -5.64 -16.79
C ARG A 25 -6.35 -4.83 -16.99
N ARG A 26 -7.53 -5.48 -16.91
CA ARG A 26 -8.84 -4.82 -17.06
C ARG A 26 -9.09 -3.79 -15.95
N LEU A 27 -8.74 -4.12 -14.70
CA LEU A 27 -8.85 -3.17 -13.59
C LEU A 27 -8.00 -1.92 -13.85
N ARG A 28 -6.76 -2.09 -14.26
CA ARG A 28 -5.85 -0.98 -14.59
C ARG A 28 -6.39 -0.15 -15.75
N GLU A 29 -6.76 -0.77 -16.85
CA GLU A 29 -7.31 -0.08 -18.04
C GLU A 29 -8.58 0.72 -17.68
N GLU A 30 -9.48 0.15 -16.89
CA GLU A 30 -10.69 0.86 -16.44
C GLU A 30 -10.33 2.03 -15.52
N THR A 31 -9.42 1.85 -14.57
CA THR A 31 -8.95 2.92 -13.70
C THR A 31 -8.42 4.09 -14.50
N TYR A 32 -7.55 3.82 -15.50
CA TYR A 32 -7.00 4.86 -16.36
C TYR A 32 -8.03 5.55 -17.25
N ARG A 33 -9.11 4.87 -17.58
CA ARG A 33 -10.18 5.42 -18.41
C ARG A 33 -11.15 6.32 -17.60
N VAL A 34 -11.42 5.98 -16.31
CA VAL A 34 -12.56 6.59 -15.60
C VAL A 34 -12.17 7.43 -14.39
N MET A 35 -10.99 7.24 -13.80
CA MET A 35 -10.54 8.02 -12.65
C MET A 35 -9.79 9.28 -13.09
N SER A 36 -9.94 10.36 -12.33
CA SER A 36 -9.28 11.65 -12.61
C SER A 36 -7.79 11.64 -12.35
N SER A 37 -7.33 10.78 -11.46
CA SER A 37 -5.91 10.64 -11.07
C SER A 37 -5.48 9.17 -11.11
N PRO A 38 -5.50 8.53 -12.31
CA PRO A 38 -5.28 7.08 -12.43
C PRO A 38 -3.87 6.64 -12.02
N GLN A 39 -2.89 7.55 -12.08
CA GLN A 39 -1.51 7.32 -11.66
C GLN A 39 -1.36 7.03 -10.15
N MET A 40 -2.40 7.26 -9.35
CA MET A 40 -2.45 6.85 -7.94
C MET A 40 -2.51 5.33 -7.79
N GLN A 41 -2.90 4.60 -8.84
CA GLN A 41 -2.91 3.15 -8.77
C GLN A 41 -1.49 2.58 -8.69
N VAL A 42 -1.28 1.68 -7.76
CA VAL A 42 -0.05 0.90 -7.62
C VAL A 42 0.28 0.20 -8.94
N GLY A 43 1.54 0.28 -9.36
CA GLY A 43 2.01 -0.35 -10.61
C GLY A 43 2.26 -1.85 -10.49
N VAL A 44 2.54 -2.49 -11.63
CA VAL A 44 2.76 -3.96 -11.71
C VAL A 44 3.90 -4.42 -10.80
N ILE A 45 5.07 -3.79 -10.90
CA ILE A 45 6.26 -4.17 -10.12
C ILE A 45 5.98 -4.05 -8.62
N GLU A 46 5.41 -2.93 -8.21
CA GLU A 46 5.10 -2.69 -6.81
C GLU A 46 4.00 -3.62 -6.28
N GLY A 47 2.93 -3.86 -7.05
CA GLY A 47 1.91 -4.83 -6.69
C GLY A 47 2.48 -6.24 -6.52
N ARG A 48 3.40 -6.66 -7.39
CA ARG A 48 4.13 -7.93 -7.26
C ARG A 48 5.05 -7.96 -6.05
N PHE A 49 5.68 -6.84 -5.74
CA PHE A 49 6.51 -6.70 -4.55
C PHE A 49 5.69 -6.84 -3.27
N LEU A 50 4.55 -6.15 -3.16
CA LEU A 50 3.62 -6.29 -2.03
C LEU A 50 3.13 -7.74 -1.88
N LYS A 51 2.71 -8.37 -2.97
CA LYS A 51 2.31 -9.78 -3.00
C LYS A 51 3.40 -10.70 -2.48
N MET A 52 4.65 -10.47 -2.89
CA MET A 52 5.80 -11.25 -2.45
C MET A 52 6.09 -11.05 -0.95
N LEU A 53 6.02 -9.82 -0.44
CA LEU A 53 6.19 -9.53 0.99
C LEU A 53 5.15 -10.26 1.84
N VAL A 54 3.87 -10.24 1.43
CA VAL A 54 2.78 -10.97 2.11
C VAL A 54 3.12 -12.46 2.23
N ARG A 55 3.64 -13.07 1.15
CA ARG A 55 4.06 -14.48 1.15
C ARG A 55 5.27 -14.75 2.04
N LEU A 56 6.31 -13.89 1.94
CA LEU A 56 7.57 -14.07 2.67
C LEU A 56 7.40 -14.00 4.19
N ILE A 57 6.53 -13.09 4.68
CA ILE A 57 6.25 -12.97 6.12
C ILE A 57 5.15 -13.92 6.60
N GLY A 58 4.51 -14.66 5.68
CA GLY A 58 3.39 -15.55 6.00
C GLY A 58 2.19 -14.81 6.58
N ALA A 59 1.89 -13.62 6.04
CA ALA A 59 0.80 -12.78 6.56
C ALA A 59 -0.55 -13.45 6.45
N ARG A 60 -1.41 -13.23 7.45
CA ARG A 60 -2.80 -13.72 7.52
C ARG A 60 -3.79 -12.57 7.73
N ASN A 61 -3.37 -11.51 8.44
CA ASN A 61 -4.20 -10.35 8.75
C ASN A 61 -3.50 -9.08 8.26
N ILE A 62 -4.11 -8.41 7.29
CA ILE A 62 -3.57 -7.21 6.66
C ILE A 62 -4.53 -6.05 6.86
N LEU A 63 -3.99 -4.86 7.11
CA LEU A 63 -4.69 -3.59 7.00
C LEU A 63 -4.06 -2.77 5.87
N GLU A 64 -4.89 -2.28 4.96
CA GLU A 64 -4.52 -1.31 3.93
C GLU A 64 -5.22 0.02 4.20
N ILE A 65 -4.47 1.11 4.15
CA ILE A 65 -4.97 2.48 4.29
C ILE A 65 -4.77 3.18 2.96
N GLY A 66 -5.88 3.37 2.23
CA GLY A 66 -5.89 3.82 0.83
C GLY A 66 -6.04 2.65 -0.14
N MET A 67 -7.27 2.29 -0.47
CA MET A 67 -7.59 1.22 -1.41
C MET A 67 -7.54 1.67 -2.86
N PHE A 68 -8.01 2.91 -3.11
CA PHE A 68 -8.30 3.39 -4.46
C PHE A 68 -9.20 2.41 -5.22
N THR A 69 -8.81 1.97 -6.41
CA THR A 69 -9.59 1.01 -7.21
C THR A 69 -9.29 -0.47 -6.90
N GLY A 70 -8.45 -0.74 -5.88
CA GLY A 70 -8.25 -2.07 -5.30
C GLY A 70 -7.17 -2.94 -5.94
N TYR A 71 -6.24 -2.36 -6.70
CA TYR A 71 -5.17 -3.12 -7.34
C TYR A 71 -4.21 -3.75 -6.33
N SER A 72 -3.64 -2.95 -5.42
CA SER A 72 -2.80 -3.41 -4.30
C SER A 72 -3.54 -4.39 -3.39
N THR A 73 -4.81 -4.06 -3.08
CA THR A 73 -5.69 -4.91 -2.28
C THR A 73 -5.80 -6.32 -2.84
N LEU A 74 -6.08 -6.45 -4.16
CA LEU A 74 -6.16 -7.76 -4.83
C LEU A 74 -4.82 -8.49 -4.83
N MET A 75 -3.72 -7.78 -5.11
CA MET A 75 -2.37 -8.37 -5.11
C MET A 75 -2.01 -8.96 -3.75
N MET A 76 -2.30 -8.24 -2.66
CA MET A 76 -2.07 -8.73 -1.32
C MET A 76 -3.04 -9.87 -0.95
N ALA A 77 -4.33 -9.75 -1.29
CA ALA A 77 -5.34 -10.77 -1.00
C ALA A 77 -5.06 -12.10 -1.72
N GLU A 78 -4.51 -12.06 -2.95
CA GLU A 78 -4.10 -13.25 -3.68
C GLU A 78 -2.97 -14.02 -2.96
N ALA A 79 -2.10 -13.31 -2.24
CA ALA A 79 -1.00 -13.91 -1.49
C ALA A 79 -1.41 -14.50 -0.14
N LEU A 80 -2.54 -14.05 0.42
CA LEU A 80 -3.06 -14.55 1.70
C LEU A 80 -3.50 -16.02 1.61
N PRO A 81 -3.36 -16.80 2.69
CA PRO A 81 -3.98 -18.12 2.78
C PRO A 81 -5.51 -18.03 2.71
N THR A 82 -6.18 -19.18 2.55
CA THR A 82 -7.64 -19.25 2.35
C THR A 82 -8.43 -18.61 3.49
N ASP A 83 -7.94 -18.71 4.72
CA ASP A 83 -8.53 -18.13 5.94
C ASP A 83 -7.92 -16.76 6.31
N GLY A 84 -7.06 -16.20 5.44
CA GLY A 84 -6.48 -14.87 5.63
C GLY A 84 -7.52 -13.76 5.41
N ARG A 85 -7.27 -12.59 6.00
CA ARG A 85 -8.18 -11.44 5.96
C ARG A 85 -7.41 -10.16 5.62
N LEU A 86 -8.03 -9.33 4.79
CA LEU A 86 -7.54 -8.01 4.47
C LEU A 86 -8.65 -6.99 4.70
N PHE A 87 -8.40 -6.04 5.60
CA PHE A 87 -9.22 -4.85 5.75
C PHE A 87 -8.61 -3.73 4.94
N THR A 88 -9.42 -3.02 4.15
CA THR A 88 -8.96 -1.88 3.36
C THR A 88 -9.85 -0.67 3.59
N CYS A 89 -9.23 0.51 3.75
CA CYS A 89 -9.92 1.77 4.01
C CYS A 89 -9.98 2.61 2.73
N GLU A 90 -11.14 3.23 2.47
CA GLU A 90 -11.34 4.11 1.32
C GLU A 90 -12.37 5.20 1.67
N ILE A 91 -12.25 6.37 1.04
CA ILE A 91 -13.18 7.48 1.18
C ILE A 91 -13.93 7.82 -0.12
N ASP A 92 -13.38 7.41 -1.27
CA ASP A 92 -13.97 7.66 -2.59
C ASP A 92 -14.95 6.55 -2.98
N SER A 93 -16.23 6.86 -3.00
CA SER A 93 -17.29 5.91 -3.39
C SER A 93 -17.20 5.47 -4.86
N LYS A 94 -16.59 6.28 -5.73
CA LYS A 94 -16.38 5.91 -7.14
C LYS A 94 -15.29 4.83 -7.25
N ALA A 95 -14.19 5.00 -6.51
CA ALA A 95 -13.14 4.00 -6.41
C ALA A 95 -13.67 2.69 -5.80
N GLU A 96 -14.46 2.79 -4.71
CA GLU A 96 -15.13 1.64 -4.08
C GLU A 96 -15.99 0.86 -5.07
N ALA A 97 -16.82 1.54 -5.86
CA ALA A 97 -17.71 0.89 -6.82
C ALA A 97 -16.93 0.08 -7.88
N ILE A 98 -15.78 0.57 -8.32
CA ILE A 98 -14.88 -0.15 -9.22
C ILE A 98 -14.29 -1.37 -8.50
N ALA A 99 -13.68 -1.16 -7.34
CA ALA A 99 -13.03 -2.20 -6.57
C ALA A 99 -13.96 -3.38 -6.27
N ARG A 100 -15.19 -3.12 -5.82
CA ARG A 100 -16.17 -4.17 -5.51
C ARG A 100 -16.49 -5.08 -6.68
N ARG A 101 -16.56 -4.55 -7.91
CA ARG A 101 -16.82 -5.37 -9.11
C ARG A 101 -15.66 -6.33 -9.36
N TYR A 102 -14.43 -5.84 -9.31
CA TYR A 102 -13.24 -6.67 -9.53
C TYR A 102 -13.00 -7.65 -8.36
N PHE A 103 -13.34 -7.28 -7.13
CA PHE A 103 -13.27 -8.21 -6.00
C PHE A 103 -14.29 -9.35 -6.16
N ALA A 104 -15.50 -9.07 -6.66
CA ALA A 104 -16.50 -10.10 -6.92
C ALA A 104 -16.09 -11.08 -8.04
N GLU A 105 -15.29 -10.64 -9.02
CA GLU A 105 -14.75 -11.51 -10.06
C GLU A 105 -13.54 -12.33 -9.59
N SER A 106 -12.84 -11.86 -8.54
CA SER A 106 -11.64 -12.52 -8.04
C SER A 106 -11.95 -13.71 -7.13
N PRO A 107 -11.27 -14.85 -7.28
CA PRO A 107 -11.38 -15.96 -6.33
C PRO A 107 -10.89 -15.60 -4.92
N HIS A 108 -10.20 -14.46 -4.78
CA HIS A 108 -9.64 -13.97 -3.52
C HIS A 108 -10.47 -12.84 -2.88
N GLY A 109 -11.49 -12.35 -3.56
CA GLY A 109 -12.30 -11.23 -3.09
C GLY A 109 -13.02 -11.50 -1.75
N HIS A 110 -13.33 -12.74 -1.45
CA HIS A 110 -13.94 -13.15 -0.18
C HIS A 110 -13.06 -12.88 1.06
N LYS A 111 -11.75 -12.66 0.89
CA LYS A 111 -10.80 -12.31 1.96
C LYS A 111 -10.81 -10.82 2.29
N ILE A 112 -11.43 -9.97 1.42
CA ILE A 112 -11.34 -8.52 1.47
C ILE A 112 -12.57 -7.93 2.16
N THR A 113 -12.35 -7.03 3.10
CA THR A 113 -13.40 -6.24 3.76
C THR A 113 -13.11 -4.75 3.58
N ILE A 114 -13.93 -4.07 2.78
CA ILE A 114 -13.84 -2.62 2.58
C ILE A 114 -14.46 -1.91 3.79
N ARG A 115 -13.78 -0.91 4.30
CA ARG A 115 -14.22 0.03 5.33
C ARG A 115 -14.25 1.44 4.74
N MET A 116 -15.44 1.94 4.47
CA MET A 116 -15.62 3.30 3.97
C MET A 116 -15.54 4.32 5.09
N GLY A 117 -14.84 5.42 4.85
CA GLY A 117 -14.67 6.53 5.78
C GLY A 117 -13.21 6.74 6.20
N PRO A 118 -12.97 7.71 7.11
CA PRO A 118 -11.62 8.03 7.59
C PRO A 118 -10.92 6.83 8.21
N ALA A 119 -9.71 6.51 7.72
CA ALA A 119 -8.99 5.32 8.15
C ALA A 119 -8.65 5.32 9.65
N LEU A 120 -8.34 6.48 10.25
CA LEU A 120 -8.10 6.58 11.69
C LEU A 120 -9.30 6.15 12.54
N GLU A 121 -10.53 6.38 12.06
CA GLU A 121 -11.72 5.89 12.77
C GLU A 121 -11.86 4.37 12.62
N THR A 122 -11.56 3.83 11.43
CA THR A 122 -11.53 2.37 11.23
C THR A 122 -10.50 1.70 12.13
N VAL A 123 -9.27 2.25 12.21
CA VAL A 123 -8.18 1.69 13.04
C VAL A 123 -8.61 1.54 14.49
N LYS A 124 -9.36 2.50 15.04
CA LYS A 124 -9.88 2.44 16.43
C LYS A 124 -10.83 1.26 16.69
N THR A 125 -11.44 0.72 15.63
CA THR A 125 -12.40 -0.41 15.73
C THR A 125 -11.76 -1.76 15.52
N LEU A 126 -10.49 -1.79 15.11
CA LEU A 126 -9.77 -3.03 14.84
C LEU A 126 -9.10 -3.55 16.12
N SER A 127 -9.12 -4.86 16.26
CA SER A 127 -8.30 -5.58 17.23
C SER A 127 -7.21 -6.36 16.50
N GLY A 128 -5.96 -6.19 16.94
CA GLY A 128 -4.84 -6.98 16.40
C GLY A 128 -4.92 -8.47 16.76
N PRO A 129 -3.92 -9.27 16.40
CA PRO A 129 -2.69 -8.82 15.77
C PRO A 129 -2.81 -8.69 14.24
N LEU A 130 -2.19 -7.64 13.69
CA LEU A 130 -1.96 -7.48 12.26
C LEU A 130 -0.55 -8.00 11.90
N ASP A 131 -0.44 -8.68 10.77
CA ASP A 131 0.84 -9.14 10.24
C ASP A 131 1.50 -8.08 9.34
N LEU A 132 0.67 -7.31 8.62
CA LEU A 132 1.11 -6.27 7.72
C LEU A 132 0.13 -5.10 7.72
N VAL A 133 0.68 -3.89 7.70
CA VAL A 133 -0.05 -2.64 7.41
C VAL A 133 0.56 -1.99 6.17
N PHE A 134 -0.25 -1.63 5.18
CA PHE A 134 0.15 -0.87 4.01
C PHE A 134 -0.52 0.50 4.04
N ILE A 135 0.28 1.57 3.97
CA ILE A 135 -0.16 2.96 4.06
C ILE A 135 0.11 3.65 2.72
N ASP A 136 -0.95 3.96 1.98
CA ASP A 136 -0.94 4.71 0.73
C ASP A 136 -2.18 5.62 0.64
N ALA A 137 -2.22 6.63 1.48
CA ALA A 137 -3.34 7.56 1.58
C ALA A 137 -2.86 9.02 1.58
N ASP A 138 -3.62 9.92 2.22
CA ASP A 138 -3.27 11.33 2.37
C ASP A 138 -1.99 11.52 3.20
N LYS A 139 -1.03 12.23 2.65
CA LYS A 139 0.35 12.28 3.15
C LYS A 139 0.46 12.98 4.50
N VAL A 140 -0.39 13.98 4.76
CA VAL A 140 -0.43 14.70 6.05
C VAL A 140 -0.72 13.80 7.25
N ASN A 141 -1.35 12.65 7.04
CA ASN A 141 -1.69 11.71 8.11
C ASN A 141 -0.76 10.48 8.23
N TYR A 142 0.30 10.37 7.44
CA TYR A 142 1.19 9.19 7.46
C TYR A 142 1.75 8.87 8.84
N SER A 143 2.25 9.86 9.57
CA SER A 143 2.73 9.68 10.94
C SER A 143 1.60 9.23 11.89
N ASN A 144 0.40 9.79 11.73
CA ASN A 144 -0.77 9.42 12.53
C ASN A 144 -1.20 7.97 12.23
N TYR A 145 -1.20 7.56 10.96
CA TYR A 145 -1.48 6.16 10.58
C TYR A 145 -0.47 5.20 11.17
N TYR A 146 0.81 5.53 11.06
CA TYR A 146 1.89 4.72 11.64
C TYR A 146 1.69 4.50 13.14
N GLU A 147 1.54 5.57 13.92
CA GLU A 147 1.40 5.51 15.38
C GLU A 147 0.09 4.79 15.80
N ALA A 148 -1.01 5.02 15.07
CA ALA A 148 -2.28 4.36 15.38
C ALA A 148 -2.23 2.85 15.09
N CYS A 149 -1.54 2.44 14.02
CA CYS A 149 -1.44 1.04 13.62
C CYS A 149 -0.36 0.27 14.39
N PHE A 150 0.69 0.94 14.85
CA PHE A 150 1.84 0.30 15.49
C PHE A 150 1.46 -0.65 16.64
N PRO A 151 0.56 -0.28 17.58
CA PRO A 151 0.14 -1.18 18.67
C PRO A 151 -0.56 -2.45 18.18
N LEU A 152 -1.22 -2.39 17.02
CA LEU A 152 -1.98 -3.50 16.42
C LEU A 152 -1.09 -4.49 15.67
N VAL A 153 0.10 -4.06 15.24
CA VAL A 153 1.05 -4.92 14.51
C VAL A 153 1.75 -5.84 15.49
N LYS A 154 1.80 -7.13 15.19
CA LYS A 154 2.52 -8.12 16.01
C LYS A 154 4.05 -7.89 15.98
N PRO A 155 4.80 -8.36 16.97
CA PRO A 155 6.26 -8.52 16.85
C PRO A 155 6.58 -9.35 15.59
N GLY A 156 7.57 -8.91 14.80
CA GLY A 156 7.89 -9.53 13.49
C GLY A 156 6.95 -9.16 12.35
N GLY A 157 5.94 -8.32 12.60
CA GLY A 157 5.06 -7.78 11.56
C GLY A 157 5.68 -6.60 10.83
N LEU A 158 5.05 -6.19 9.73
CA LEU A 158 5.59 -5.20 8.79
C LEU A 158 4.63 -4.02 8.63
N ILE A 159 5.14 -2.79 8.70
CA ILE A 159 4.44 -1.58 8.26
C ILE A 159 5.15 -1.07 7.00
N ILE A 160 4.37 -0.79 5.97
CA ILE A 160 4.86 -0.33 4.67
C ILE A 160 4.23 1.03 4.39
N GLY A 161 5.07 2.04 4.08
CA GLY A 161 4.61 3.33 3.58
C GLY A 161 4.98 3.50 2.12
N ASP A 162 4.02 3.87 1.27
CA ASP A 162 4.25 4.15 -0.15
C ASP A 162 4.50 5.64 -0.41
N ASN A 163 5.13 5.96 -1.54
CA ASN A 163 5.48 7.29 -2.03
C ASN A 163 6.35 8.11 -1.04
N VAL A 164 7.24 7.43 -0.33
CA VAL A 164 8.05 8.08 0.72
C VAL A 164 9.21 8.92 0.17
N LEU A 165 9.48 8.89 -1.14
CA LEU A 165 10.40 9.79 -1.82
C LEU A 165 9.70 11.00 -2.44
N TRP A 166 8.38 10.90 -2.64
CA TRP A 166 7.48 11.98 -3.04
C TRP A 166 8.00 12.79 -4.24
N SER A 167 8.32 12.08 -5.34
CA SER A 167 8.91 12.64 -6.57
C SER A 167 10.18 13.48 -6.32
N GLY A 168 10.98 13.09 -5.32
CA GLY A 168 12.21 13.79 -4.92
C GLY A 168 11.99 15.03 -4.04
N ARG A 169 10.74 15.44 -3.79
CA ARG A 169 10.43 16.64 -3.01
C ARG A 169 10.84 16.54 -1.53
N VAL A 170 11.12 15.33 -1.05
CA VAL A 170 11.69 15.11 0.28
C VAL A 170 13.08 15.79 0.47
N ILE A 171 13.78 16.12 -0.62
CA ILE A 171 15.09 16.79 -0.57
C ILE A 171 14.95 18.29 -0.33
N ASP A 172 13.91 18.92 -0.92
CA ASP A 172 13.60 20.35 -0.78
C ASP A 172 12.08 20.52 -0.57
N PRO A 173 11.56 20.19 0.65
CA PRO A 173 10.12 20.20 0.93
C PRO A 173 9.56 21.64 0.92
N ARG A 174 8.40 21.82 0.27
CA ARG A 174 7.78 23.14 0.02
C ARG A 174 6.35 23.26 0.52
N ASP A 175 5.61 22.17 0.56
CA ASP A 175 4.22 22.15 1.01
C ASP A 175 4.00 21.20 2.19
N ASP A 176 2.78 21.20 2.74
CA ASP A 176 2.42 20.39 3.91
C ASP A 176 2.59 18.90 3.66
N ASN A 177 2.32 18.40 2.45
CA ASN A 177 2.51 16.99 2.10
C ASN A 177 3.99 16.62 2.07
N ASP A 178 4.83 17.48 1.50
CA ASP A 178 6.27 17.30 1.43
C ASP A 178 6.86 17.20 2.85
N HIS A 179 6.51 18.17 3.70
CA HIS A 179 6.95 18.19 5.10
C HIS A 179 6.43 16.98 5.90
N ALA A 180 5.18 16.55 5.66
CA ALA A 180 4.59 15.41 6.32
C ALA A 180 5.31 14.10 5.98
N ILE A 181 5.66 13.88 4.70
CA ILE A 181 6.44 12.71 4.28
C ILE A 181 7.86 12.73 4.86
N VAL A 182 8.52 13.89 4.88
CA VAL A 182 9.84 14.02 5.55
C VAL A 182 9.72 13.69 7.04
N ALA A 183 8.67 14.19 7.72
CA ALA A 183 8.43 13.89 9.12
C ALA A 183 8.17 12.40 9.36
N PHE A 184 7.35 11.76 8.53
CA PHE A 184 7.10 10.32 8.59
C PHE A 184 8.40 9.51 8.40
N ASN A 185 9.20 9.83 7.39
CA ASN A 185 10.47 9.13 7.14
C ASN A 185 11.43 9.25 8.34
N ARG A 186 11.51 10.45 8.95
CA ARG A 186 12.33 10.68 10.15
C ARG A 186 11.77 9.92 11.36
N LEU A 187 10.44 9.93 11.54
CA LEU A 187 9.77 9.19 12.62
C LEU A 187 10.14 7.71 12.55
N VAL A 188 9.95 7.07 11.41
CA VAL A 188 10.25 5.63 11.23
C VAL A 188 11.74 5.35 11.41
N GLN A 189 12.61 6.19 10.82
CA GLN A 189 14.06 6.00 10.90
C GLN A 189 14.60 6.13 12.33
N SER A 190 13.98 6.98 13.18
CA SER A 190 14.41 7.18 14.56
C SER A 190 13.70 6.27 15.57
N ASP A 191 12.73 5.45 15.15
CA ASP A 191 11.97 4.57 16.04
C ASP A 191 12.79 3.32 16.42
N PRO A 192 13.23 3.17 17.68
CA PRO A 192 14.01 2.02 18.10
C PRO A 192 13.21 0.71 18.11
N ARG A 193 11.89 0.77 18.00
CA ARG A 193 10.98 -0.38 18.00
C ARG A 193 10.95 -1.11 16.67
N VAL A 194 11.54 -0.53 15.60
CA VAL A 194 11.57 -1.14 14.27
C VAL A 194 12.99 -1.28 13.73
N GLU A 195 13.09 -2.10 12.70
CA GLU A 195 14.19 -2.10 11.75
C GLU A 195 13.61 -1.65 10.42
N ASN A 196 14.21 -0.65 9.78
CA ASN A 196 13.63 -0.04 8.59
C ASN A 196 14.59 0.03 7.42
N VAL A 197 14.01 0.07 6.23
CA VAL A 197 14.73 0.37 4.98
C VAL A 197 13.84 1.21 4.08
N CYS A 198 14.41 2.25 3.48
CA CYS A 198 13.77 3.05 2.44
C CYS A 198 14.30 2.58 1.09
N LEU A 199 13.39 2.08 0.23
CA LEU A 199 13.69 1.54 -1.09
C LEU A 199 13.32 2.53 -2.17
N THR A 200 14.11 2.59 -3.24
CA THR A 200 13.85 3.43 -4.43
C THR A 200 12.99 2.71 -5.47
N VAL A 201 11.96 1.99 -5.02
CA VAL A 201 10.96 1.36 -5.90
C VAL A 201 9.89 2.39 -6.21
N ARG A 202 9.67 2.68 -7.50
CA ARG A 202 8.78 3.76 -7.96
C ARG A 202 9.04 5.08 -7.21
N ASP A 203 8.05 5.59 -6.48
CA ASP A 203 8.15 6.83 -5.70
C ASP A 203 8.61 6.60 -4.25
N GLY A 204 9.26 5.47 -4.01
CA GLY A 204 9.86 5.10 -2.74
C GLY A 204 8.94 4.33 -1.80
N ILE A 205 9.47 3.26 -1.23
CA ILE A 205 8.77 2.43 -0.24
C ILE A 205 9.57 2.40 1.05
N MET A 206 8.93 2.76 2.17
CA MET A 206 9.47 2.54 3.51
C MET A 206 8.98 1.20 4.03
N LEU A 207 9.89 0.30 4.38
CA LEU A 207 9.61 -0.91 5.13
C LEU A 207 10.03 -0.70 6.58
N ALA A 208 9.13 -0.97 7.51
CA ALA A 208 9.40 -0.93 8.95
C ALA A 208 8.98 -2.26 9.59
N TRP A 209 9.97 -3.10 9.89
CA TRP A 209 9.78 -4.39 10.54
C TRP A 209 9.75 -4.19 12.06
N LYS A 210 8.65 -4.56 12.71
CA LYS A 210 8.50 -4.43 14.16
C LYS A 210 9.36 -5.46 14.88
N ARG A 211 10.30 -4.99 15.71
CA ARG A 211 11.17 -5.87 16.50
C ARG A 211 10.36 -6.75 17.46
N PRO A 212 10.87 -7.94 17.80
CA PRO A 212 10.30 -8.82 18.83
C PRO A 212 10.16 -8.17 20.20
#